data_064fda152b6bb1a619946596f191c46d
#
_entry.id   064fda152b6bb1a619946596f191c46d
#
_cell.length_a   1.000
_cell.length_b   1.000
_cell.length_c   1.000
_cell.angle_alpha   90.00
_cell.angle_beta   90.00
_cell.angle_gamma   90.00
#
_symmetry.space_group_name_H-M   'P 1'
#
loop_
_entity.id
_entity.type
_entity.pdbx_description
1 polymer ?
#
loop_
_entity_poly.entity_id
_entity_poly.type
_entity_poly.pdbx_seq_one_letter_code
_entity_poly.pdbx_strand_id
1 'polypeptide(L)'
;MKKKKGIEQMDVAEKIRYFRQQKGVSQEQLGKRAGIHEQSIRKYELGVRKPKLDQLKKIAGGLEVSVIEFIDIEIENEADLIAVLKKISPFFKWENIGRILEQGEQR
;
A
#
# COMPACT_ATOMS: atom_id res chain seq x y z
N MET A 1 -17.84 -9.34 22.18
CA MET A 1 -16.54 -9.79 21.72
C MET A 1 -16.23 -9.15 20.36
N LYS A 2 -15.15 -8.39 20.26
CA LYS A 2 -14.80 -7.73 19.01
C LYS A 2 -14.13 -8.72 18.06
N LYS A 3 -14.63 -8.81 16.83
CA LYS A 3 -13.98 -9.60 15.80
C LYS A 3 -12.68 -8.92 15.39
N LYS A 4 -11.66 -9.71 15.10
CA LYS A 4 -10.44 -9.19 14.49
C LYS A 4 -10.78 -8.63 13.13
N LYS A 5 -10.24 -7.46 12.81
CA LYS A 5 -10.36 -6.90 11.47
C LYS A 5 -9.55 -7.72 10.48
N GLY A 6 -10.13 -8.00 9.32
CA GLY A 6 -9.35 -8.48 8.20
C GLY A 6 -8.43 -7.38 7.69
N ILE A 7 -7.40 -7.74 6.91
CA ILE A 7 -6.44 -6.77 6.37
C ILE A 7 -7.16 -5.69 5.54
N GLU A 8 -8.15 -6.08 4.77
CA GLU A 8 -8.91 -5.17 3.91
C GLU A 8 -9.71 -4.14 4.71
N GLN A 9 -9.93 -4.37 6.01
CA GLN A 9 -10.67 -3.46 6.89
C GLN A 9 -9.74 -2.55 7.70
N MET A 10 -8.45 -2.77 7.62
CA MET A 10 -7.47 -1.98 8.32
C MET A 10 -7.23 -0.66 7.59
N ASP A 11 -7.03 0.42 8.35
CA ASP A 11 -6.58 1.68 7.77
C ASP A 11 -5.06 1.61 7.51
N VAL A 12 -4.52 2.66 6.90
CA VAL A 12 -3.09 2.72 6.55
C VAL A 12 -2.20 2.54 7.78
N ALA A 13 -2.53 3.21 8.89
CA ALA A 13 -1.75 3.13 10.12
C ALA A 13 -1.69 1.69 10.63
N GLU A 14 -2.83 1.04 10.69
CA GLU A 14 -2.93 -0.35 11.12
C GLU A 14 -2.18 -1.31 10.19
N LYS A 15 -2.26 -1.07 8.88
CA LYS A 15 -1.57 -1.90 7.88
C LYS A 15 -0.05 -1.79 7.98
N ILE A 16 0.48 -0.58 8.18
CA ILE A 16 1.92 -0.39 8.34
C ILE A 16 2.41 -1.20 9.53
N ARG A 17 1.71 -1.07 10.66
CA ARG A 17 2.06 -1.80 11.87
C ARG A 17 1.94 -3.30 11.66
N TYR A 18 0.87 -3.76 11.02
CA TYR A 18 0.63 -5.17 10.75
C TYR A 18 1.78 -5.78 9.94
N PHE A 19 2.10 -5.19 8.80
CA PHE A 19 3.17 -5.73 7.94
C PHE A 19 4.53 -5.62 8.60
N ARG A 20 4.77 -4.57 9.37
CA ARG A 20 6.02 -4.44 10.13
C ARG A 20 6.18 -5.60 11.12
N GLN A 21 5.12 -5.90 11.86
CA GLN A 21 5.14 -7.00 12.82
C GLN A 21 5.27 -8.36 12.13
N GLN A 22 4.62 -8.53 10.98
CA GLN A 22 4.76 -9.76 10.19
C GLN A 22 6.19 -9.99 9.73
N LYS A 23 6.90 -8.92 9.41
CA LYS A 23 8.32 -9.01 9.01
C LYS A 23 9.28 -9.06 10.19
N GLY A 24 8.77 -8.89 11.41
CA GLY A 24 9.59 -8.94 12.61
C GLY A 24 10.57 -7.77 12.72
N VAL A 25 10.24 -6.61 12.16
CA VAL A 25 11.13 -5.45 12.20
C VAL A 25 10.57 -4.39 13.14
N SER A 26 11.48 -3.64 13.78
CA SER A 26 11.11 -2.52 14.63
C SER A 26 10.79 -1.28 13.80
N GLN A 27 10.22 -0.27 14.43
CA GLN A 27 9.99 1.02 13.77
C GLN A 27 11.31 1.63 13.29
N GLU A 28 12.36 1.52 14.10
CA GLU A 28 13.69 2.00 13.73
C GLU A 28 14.24 1.26 12.51
N GLN A 29 14.13 -0.07 12.51
CA GLN A 29 14.59 -0.88 11.39
C GLN A 29 13.81 -0.57 10.10
N LEU A 30 12.50 -0.40 10.22
CA LEU A 30 11.70 -0.02 9.07
C LEU A 30 12.12 1.35 8.55
N GLY A 31 12.34 2.29 9.45
CA GLY A 31 12.81 3.63 9.06
C GLY A 31 14.09 3.56 8.25
N LYS A 32 15.06 2.77 8.69
CA LYS A 32 16.33 2.58 7.99
C LYS A 32 16.12 1.95 6.60
N ARG A 33 15.28 0.92 6.53
CA ARG A 33 14.99 0.23 5.25
C ARG A 33 14.26 1.14 4.26
N ALA A 34 13.33 1.94 4.77
CA ALA A 34 12.51 2.81 3.93
C ALA A 34 13.16 4.16 3.63
N GLY A 35 14.24 4.49 4.33
CA GLY A 35 14.82 5.82 4.21
C GLY A 35 13.94 6.90 4.83
N ILE A 36 13.24 6.57 5.90
CA ILE A 36 12.30 7.46 6.59
C ILE A 36 12.71 7.53 8.06
N HIS A 37 12.64 8.72 8.64
CA HIS A 37 12.94 8.88 10.05
C HIS A 37 12.00 8.04 10.93
N GLU A 38 12.54 7.41 11.97
CA GLU A 38 11.77 6.59 12.89
C GLU A 38 10.56 7.31 13.47
N GLN A 39 10.72 8.59 13.82
CA GLN A 39 9.63 9.41 14.35
C GLN A 39 8.47 9.52 13.37
N SER A 40 8.77 9.59 12.08
CA SER A 40 7.72 9.62 11.06
C SER A 40 6.98 8.29 10.97
N ILE A 41 7.70 7.18 11.03
CA ILE A 41 7.08 5.85 11.06
C ILE A 41 6.13 5.75 12.25
N ARG A 42 6.58 6.18 13.42
CA ARG A 42 5.77 6.16 14.63
C ARG A 42 4.49 6.97 14.47
N LYS A 43 4.59 8.18 13.92
CA LYS A 43 3.44 9.05 13.69
C LYS A 43 2.45 8.43 12.69
N TYR A 44 2.96 7.77 11.66
CA TYR A 44 2.12 7.07 10.70
C TYR A 44 1.36 5.92 11.37
N GLU A 45 2.04 5.12 12.19
CA GLU A 45 1.39 3.99 12.89
C GLU A 45 0.39 4.45 13.95
N LEU A 46 0.62 5.62 14.55
CA LEU A 46 -0.32 6.20 15.51
C LEU A 46 -1.52 6.87 14.83
N GLY A 47 -1.46 7.06 13.52
CA GLY A 47 -2.53 7.70 12.78
C GLY A 47 -2.59 9.22 12.94
N VAL A 48 -1.58 9.83 13.60
CA VAL A 48 -1.54 11.29 13.80
C VAL A 48 -1.03 12.01 12.56
N ARG A 49 -0.44 11.28 11.62
CA ARG A 49 0.03 11.82 10.35
C ARG A 49 -0.21 10.78 9.25
N LYS A 50 -0.75 11.21 8.13
CA LYS A 50 -0.96 10.31 6.98
C LYS A 50 0.24 10.38 6.05
N PRO A 51 0.82 9.22 5.69
CA PRO A 51 1.91 9.22 4.72
C PRO A 51 1.38 9.51 3.32
N LYS A 52 2.13 10.31 2.58
CA LYS A 52 1.84 10.55 1.17
C LYS A 52 2.26 9.34 0.34
N LEU A 53 1.83 9.30 -0.91
CA LEU A 53 2.07 8.15 -1.78
C LEU A 53 3.55 7.80 -1.90
N ASP A 54 4.43 8.79 -2.07
CA ASP A 54 5.87 8.55 -2.17
C ASP A 54 6.44 7.93 -0.88
N GLN A 55 5.93 8.33 0.28
CA GLN A 55 6.31 7.73 1.55
C GLN A 55 5.79 6.30 1.66
N LEU A 56 4.57 6.06 1.19
CA LEU A 56 3.99 4.71 1.17
C LEU A 56 4.80 3.77 0.28
N LYS A 57 5.30 4.26 -0.85
CA LYS A 57 6.19 3.48 -1.72
C LYS A 57 7.46 3.07 -1.00
N LYS A 58 8.05 3.98 -0.24
CA LYS A 58 9.26 3.71 0.54
C LYS A 58 8.98 2.69 1.64
N ILE A 59 7.87 2.85 2.35
CA ILE A 59 7.46 1.92 3.41
C ILE A 59 7.22 0.53 2.83
N ALA A 60 6.49 0.45 1.73
CA ALA A 60 6.22 -0.82 1.05
C ALA A 60 7.51 -1.50 0.63
N GLY A 61 8.46 -0.74 0.07
CA GLY A 61 9.77 -1.26 -0.29
C GLY A 61 10.54 -1.79 0.91
N GLY A 62 10.51 -1.06 2.02
CA GLY A 62 11.17 -1.49 3.26
C GLY A 62 10.55 -2.74 3.88
N LEU A 63 9.26 -2.94 3.65
CA LEU A 63 8.52 -4.12 4.13
C LEU A 63 8.47 -5.24 3.10
N GLU A 64 8.95 -5.01 1.89
CA GLU A 64 8.90 -5.97 0.78
C GLU A 64 7.47 -6.41 0.45
N VAL A 65 6.55 -5.45 0.47
CA VAL A 65 5.16 -5.66 0.07
C VAL A 65 4.79 -4.67 -1.03
N SER A 66 3.70 -4.94 -1.74
CA SER A 66 3.21 -4.02 -2.76
C SER A 66 2.63 -2.77 -2.11
N VAL A 67 2.88 -1.61 -2.69
CA VAL A 67 2.31 -0.35 -2.22
C VAL A 67 0.77 -0.39 -2.27
N ILE A 68 0.20 -1.21 -3.14
CA ILE A 68 -1.25 -1.38 -3.25
C ILE A 68 -1.87 -1.84 -1.94
N GLU A 69 -1.11 -2.57 -1.11
CA GLU A 69 -1.60 -3.01 0.20
C GLU A 69 -2.00 -1.85 1.12
N PHE A 70 -1.42 -0.67 0.90
CA PHE A 70 -1.67 0.51 1.73
C PHE A 70 -2.66 1.49 1.13
N ILE A 71 -3.12 1.23 -0.10
CA ILE A 71 -4.00 2.16 -0.80
C ILE A 71 -5.44 1.71 -0.61
N ASP A 72 -6.23 2.59 0.01
CA ASP A 72 -7.66 2.35 0.20
C ASP A 72 -8.39 2.92 -1.02
N ILE A 73 -8.81 2.04 -1.90
CA ILE A 73 -9.41 2.43 -3.17
C ILE A 73 -10.72 1.68 -3.36
N GLU A 74 -11.77 2.43 -3.61
CA GLU A 74 -12.99 1.84 -4.11
C GLU A 74 -12.87 1.74 -5.62
N ILE A 75 -12.67 0.52 -6.09
CA ILE A 75 -12.55 0.25 -7.52
C ILE A 75 -13.88 -0.32 -8.01
N GLU A 76 -14.61 0.48 -8.79
CA GLU A 76 -15.89 0.08 -9.33
C GLU A 76 -15.75 -0.53 -10.74
N ASN A 77 -14.67 -0.18 -11.46
CA ASN A 77 -14.47 -0.64 -12.83
C ASN A 77 -13.00 -0.60 -13.21
N GLU A 78 -12.68 -1.10 -14.41
CA GLU A 78 -11.32 -1.14 -14.91
C GLU A 78 -10.67 0.24 -15.03
N ALA A 79 -11.46 1.25 -15.40
CA ALA A 79 -10.93 2.61 -15.55
C ALA A 79 -10.41 3.15 -14.23
N ASP A 80 -11.15 2.88 -13.13
CA ASP A 80 -10.72 3.28 -11.79
C ASP A 80 -9.42 2.58 -11.39
N LEU A 81 -9.33 1.29 -11.66
CA LEU A 81 -8.13 0.51 -11.38
C LEU A 81 -6.93 1.06 -12.15
N ILE A 82 -7.10 1.29 -13.45
CA ILE A 82 -6.03 1.82 -14.30
C ILE A 82 -5.60 3.21 -13.84
N ALA A 83 -6.55 4.07 -13.49
CA ALA A 83 -6.24 5.43 -13.03
C ALA A 83 -5.36 5.41 -11.78
N VAL A 84 -5.64 4.48 -10.85
CA VAL A 84 -4.84 4.33 -9.63
C VAL A 84 -3.46 3.78 -9.96
N LEU A 85 -3.39 2.75 -10.78
CA LEU A 85 -2.12 2.11 -11.14
C LEU A 85 -1.20 3.08 -11.89
N LYS A 86 -1.76 3.98 -12.69
CA LYS A 86 -0.98 5.03 -13.38
C LYS A 86 -0.28 5.96 -12.39
N LYS A 87 -0.90 6.26 -11.25
CA LYS A 87 -0.28 7.08 -10.21
C LYS A 87 0.88 6.37 -9.53
N ILE A 88 0.77 5.05 -9.39
CA ILE A 88 1.79 4.23 -8.73
C ILE A 88 2.99 3.99 -9.64
N SER A 89 2.73 3.73 -10.92
CA SER A 89 3.78 3.40 -11.89
C SER A 89 3.55 4.14 -13.20
N PRO A 90 3.93 5.43 -13.26
CA PRO A 90 3.66 6.25 -14.44
C PRO A 90 4.44 5.84 -15.69
N PHE A 91 5.50 5.05 -15.54
CA PHE A 91 6.33 4.62 -16.67
C PHE A 91 5.85 3.33 -17.33
N PHE A 92 4.87 2.67 -16.74
CA PHE A 92 4.29 1.46 -17.32
C PHE A 92 3.26 1.84 -18.38
N LYS A 93 3.20 1.04 -19.47
CA LYS A 93 2.22 1.27 -20.54
C LYS A 93 0.88 0.64 -20.15
N TRP A 94 0.06 1.43 -19.50
CA TRP A 94 -1.22 0.96 -18.96
C TRP A 94 -2.32 0.81 -20.02
N GLU A 95 -2.12 1.38 -21.21
CA GLU A 95 -3.09 1.29 -22.31
C GLU A 95 -3.37 -0.13 -22.77
N ASN A 96 -2.47 -1.05 -22.49
CA ASN A 96 -2.63 -2.46 -22.87
C ASN A 96 -3.32 -3.29 -21.78
N ILE A 97 -3.50 -2.74 -20.58
CA ILE A 97 -4.02 -3.53 -19.46
C ILE A 97 -5.50 -3.89 -19.66
N GLY A 98 -6.29 -2.98 -20.23
CA GLY A 98 -7.71 -3.25 -20.50
C GLY A 98 -7.88 -4.43 -21.45
N ARG A 99 -7.03 -4.52 -22.46
CA ARG A 99 -7.04 -5.64 -23.41
C ARG A 99 -6.73 -6.97 -22.71
N ILE A 100 -5.77 -6.97 -21.79
CA ILE A 100 -5.41 -8.15 -21.02
C ILE A 100 -6.58 -8.60 -20.14
N LEU A 101 -7.22 -7.66 -19.47
CA LEU A 101 -8.37 -7.94 -18.62
C LEU A 101 -9.55 -8.48 -19.41
N GLU A 102 -9.83 -7.90 -20.59
CA GLU A 102 -10.89 -8.38 -21.47
C GLU A 102 -10.66 -9.83 -21.91
N GLN A 103 -9.44 -10.16 -22.27
CA GLN A 103 -9.09 -11.52 -22.68
C GLN A 103 -9.28 -12.50 -21.52
N GLY A 104 -9.00 -12.06 -20.29
CA GLY A 104 -9.22 -12.87 -19.10
C GLY A 104 -10.69 -13.19 -18.86
N GLU A 105 -11.60 -12.29 -19.22
CA GLU A 105 -13.03 -12.46 -19.03
C GLU A 105 -13.72 -13.30 -20.10
N GLN A 106 -13.09 -13.47 -21.23
CA GLN A 106 -13.67 -14.15 -22.40
C GLN A 106 -13.54 -15.67 -22.37
N ARG A 107 -13.14 -16.23 -21.29
CA ARG A 107 -13.03 -17.68 -21.15
C ARG A 107 -14.37 -18.37 -21.00
#